data_cf1680d6d61949453610be670bde02f5
#
_entry.id   cf1680d6d61949453610be670bde02f5
#
_cell.length_a   1.000
_cell.length_b   1.000
_cell.length_c   1.000
_cell.angle_alpha   90.00
_cell.angle_beta   90.00
_cell.angle_gamma   90.00
#
_symmetry.space_group_name_H-M   'P 1'
#
loop_
_entity.id
_entity.type
_entity.pdbx_description
1 polymer ?
#
loop_
_entity_poly.entity_id
_entity_poly.type
_entity_poly.pdbx_seq_one_letter_code
_entity_poly.pdbx_strand_id
1 'polypeptide(L)'
;FRDANPQAEIGFFCQWNGLEYLAEMKAMSKEMHVKAEDDPSGKADKAVATHSCAYIKEKKPAFVGIFFDEPDHVGHQSGHDTETYYQKLEELDGYISEILNAVKEAGIWDETIFILTADHGGINKGHGGKTMEELQTPFIISGKNIKKGYNFTESMMQFDVASTIAYIFKLEQPQVWIGRPMKQVFK
;
A
#
# COMPACT_ATOMS: atom_id res chain seq x y z
N PHE A 1 5.82 -9.95 -12.01
CA PHE A 1 6.85 -8.89 -12.07
C PHE A 1 8.26 -9.47 -12.07
N ARG A 2 8.60 -10.34 -11.12
CA ARG A 2 9.94 -10.93 -10.98
C ARG A 2 10.40 -11.63 -12.26
N ASP A 3 9.57 -12.44 -12.88
CA ASP A 3 9.92 -13.18 -14.10
C ASP A 3 10.26 -12.25 -15.27
N ALA A 4 9.52 -11.13 -15.39
CA ALA A 4 9.79 -10.12 -16.40
C ALA A 4 10.99 -9.20 -16.06
N ASN A 5 11.35 -9.11 -14.78
CA ASN A 5 12.42 -8.23 -14.27
C ASN A 5 13.28 -8.98 -13.24
N PRO A 6 14.11 -9.95 -13.67
CA PRO A 6 14.83 -10.86 -12.75
C PRO A 6 15.78 -10.15 -11.79
N GLN A 7 16.33 -9.00 -12.19
CA GLN A 7 17.31 -8.23 -11.40
C GLN A 7 16.67 -7.06 -10.63
N ALA A 8 15.36 -6.88 -10.71
CA ALA A 8 14.71 -5.77 -10.03
C ALA A 8 14.75 -5.93 -8.51
N GLU A 9 15.08 -4.85 -7.80
CA GLU A 9 14.89 -4.79 -6.35
C GLU A 9 13.40 -4.66 -6.02
N ILE A 10 12.91 -5.55 -5.15
CA ILE A 10 11.51 -5.62 -4.72
C ILE A 10 11.49 -5.72 -3.20
N GLY A 11 10.84 -4.77 -2.54
CA GLY A 11 10.64 -4.78 -1.10
C GLY A 11 9.20 -5.11 -0.70
N PHE A 12 9.05 -5.80 0.42
CA PHE A 12 7.75 -6.10 1.01
C PHE A 12 7.85 -5.95 2.54
N PHE A 13 7.06 -5.05 3.10
CA PHE A 13 7.10 -4.68 4.51
C PHE A 13 5.70 -4.73 5.09
N CYS A 14 5.49 -5.52 6.12
CA CYS A 14 4.19 -5.70 6.76
C CYS A 14 4.35 -6.05 8.25
N GLN A 15 3.26 -5.97 8.97
CA GLN A 15 3.13 -6.50 10.32
C GLN A 15 2.30 -7.79 10.31
N TRP A 16 1.16 -7.80 9.64
CA TRP A 16 0.27 -8.95 9.63
C TRP A 16 0.85 -10.15 8.87
N ASN A 17 1.05 -11.25 9.58
CA ASN A 17 1.62 -12.48 9.01
C ASN A 17 0.73 -13.16 7.95
N GLY A 18 -0.57 -12.85 7.93
CA GLY A 18 -1.49 -13.37 6.90
C GLY A 18 -1.09 -12.99 5.49
N LEU A 19 -0.36 -11.88 5.30
CA LEU A 19 0.12 -11.45 3.98
C LEU A 19 1.17 -12.42 3.40
N GLU A 20 1.88 -13.18 4.21
CA GLU A 20 2.83 -14.21 3.74
C GLU A 20 2.15 -15.32 2.91
N TYR A 21 0.86 -15.57 3.15
CA TYR A 21 0.07 -16.54 2.38
C TYR A 21 -0.51 -15.96 1.09
N LEU A 22 -0.55 -14.63 0.97
CA LEU A 22 -1.13 -13.93 -0.18
C LEU A 22 -0.08 -13.46 -1.17
N ALA A 23 1.17 -13.30 -0.75
CA ALA A 23 2.26 -12.81 -1.57
C ALA A 23 3.27 -13.93 -1.88
N GLU A 24 3.84 -13.93 -3.10
CA GLU A 24 4.94 -14.81 -3.47
C GLU A 24 6.25 -14.27 -2.86
N MET A 25 6.51 -14.61 -1.60
CA MET A 25 7.63 -14.05 -0.82
C MET A 25 8.99 -14.34 -1.46
N LYS A 26 9.15 -15.49 -2.15
CA LYS A 26 10.38 -15.83 -2.88
C LYS A 26 10.69 -14.88 -4.05
N ALA A 27 9.70 -14.12 -4.52
CA ALA A 27 9.89 -13.11 -5.55
C ALA A 27 10.49 -11.81 -5.00
N MET A 28 10.50 -11.61 -3.68
CA MET A 28 11.01 -10.41 -3.03
C MET A 28 12.53 -10.43 -2.93
N SER A 29 13.18 -9.27 -3.07
CA SER A 29 14.61 -9.08 -2.79
C SER A 29 14.81 -8.84 -1.30
N LYS A 30 13.86 -8.19 -0.67
CA LYS A 30 13.77 -7.94 0.77
C LYS A 30 12.34 -8.11 1.21
N GLU A 31 12.13 -8.98 2.15
CA GLU A 31 10.90 -9.08 2.92
C GLU A 31 11.19 -8.71 4.38
N MET A 32 10.22 -8.11 5.02
CA MET A 32 10.28 -7.83 6.44
C MET A 32 8.87 -7.91 7.02
N HIS A 33 8.71 -8.87 7.89
CA HIS A 33 7.56 -8.98 8.74
C HIS A 33 7.95 -8.44 10.13
N VAL A 34 7.38 -7.31 10.52
CA VAL A 34 7.61 -6.72 11.83
C VAL A 34 6.68 -7.40 12.82
N LYS A 35 7.20 -8.31 13.63
CA LYS A 35 6.40 -8.98 14.64
C LYS A 35 6.05 -8.01 15.77
N ALA A 36 4.85 -8.13 16.31
CA ALA A 36 4.42 -7.32 17.45
C ALA A 36 5.34 -7.51 18.67
N GLU A 37 5.97 -8.68 18.81
CA GLU A 37 6.96 -8.97 19.86
C GLU A 37 8.29 -8.24 19.67
N ASP A 38 8.61 -7.84 18.42
CA ASP A 38 9.81 -7.08 18.08
C ASP A 38 9.61 -5.57 18.29
N ASP A 39 8.37 -5.14 18.53
CA ASP A 39 8.04 -3.76 18.86
C ASP A 39 7.18 -3.68 20.14
N PRO A 40 7.83 -3.72 21.32
CA PRO A 40 7.13 -3.62 22.60
C PRO A 40 6.45 -2.25 22.83
N SER A 41 6.68 -1.27 21.96
CA SER A 41 5.99 0.03 22.02
C SER A 41 4.56 -0.01 21.46
N GLY A 42 4.16 -1.11 20.82
CA GLY A 42 2.89 -1.21 20.10
C GLY A 42 2.81 -0.35 18.85
N LYS A 43 3.96 0.06 18.30
CA LYS A 43 4.07 0.92 17.11
C LYS A 43 4.72 0.17 15.95
N ALA A 44 4.32 -1.06 15.73
CA ALA A 44 4.88 -1.89 14.67
C ALA A 44 4.77 -1.24 13.28
N ASP A 45 3.70 -0.48 13.00
CA ASP A 45 3.58 0.29 11.77
C ASP A 45 4.67 1.35 11.61
N LYS A 46 5.11 1.96 12.73
CA LYS A 46 6.28 2.85 12.69
C LYS A 46 7.56 2.10 12.31
N ALA A 47 7.76 0.90 12.82
CA ALA A 47 8.90 0.07 12.44
C ALA A 47 8.81 -0.33 10.95
N VAL A 48 7.64 -0.72 10.45
CA VAL A 48 7.39 -0.96 9.02
C VAL A 48 7.80 0.27 8.19
N ALA A 49 7.35 1.47 8.56
CA ALA A 49 7.73 2.71 7.87
C ALA A 49 9.24 2.96 7.93
N THR A 50 9.85 2.84 9.11
CA THR A 50 11.29 3.08 9.30
C THR A 50 12.14 2.15 8.43
N HIS A 51 11.83 0.86 8.41
CA HIS A 51 12.58 -0.11 7.63
C HIS A 51 12.36 0.05 6.12
N SER A 52 11.14 0.35 5.69
CA SER A 52 10.86 0.64 4.29
C SER A 52 11.59 1.91 3.81
N CYS A 53 11.64 2.96 4.62
CA CYS A 53 12.41 4.18 4.33
C CYS A 53 13.90 3.89 4.16
N ALA A 54 14.49 3.11 5.06
CA ALA A 54 15.89 2.72 4.98
C ALA A 54 16.19 1.93 3.69
N TYR A 55 15.34 0.96 3.37
CA TYR A 55 15.47 0.16 2.15
C TYR A 55 15.32 1.00 0.87
N ILE A 56 14.33 1.89 0.82
CA ILE A 56 14.13 2.80 -0.31
C ILE A 56 15.38 3.65 -0.57
N LYS A 57 15.96 4.23 0.49
CA LYS A 57 17.17 5.07 0.37
C LYS A 57 18.40 4.28 -0.08
N GLU A 58 18.56 3.08 0.44
CA GLU A 58 19.74 2.23 0.12
C GLU A 58 19.64 1.58 -1.25
N LYS A 59 18.50 0.97 -1.57
CA LYS A 59 18.36 0.07 -2.72
C LYS A 59 17.69 0.71 -3.92
N LYS A 60 16.94 1.80 -3.76
CA LYS A 60 16.17 2.45 -4.82
C LYS A 60 15.31 1.42 -5.59
N PRO A 61 14.43 0.69 -4.89
CA PRO A 61 13.76 -0.47 -5.45
C PRO A 61 12.83 -0.12 -6.60
N ALA A 62 12.61 -1.08 -7.51
CA ALA A 62 11.67 -0.94 -8.61
C ALA A 62 10.20 -1.07 -8.14
N PHE A 63 9.97 -1.84 -7.07
CA PHE A 63 8.65 -2.00 -6.46
C PHE A 63 8.77 -2.19 -4.95
N VAL A 64 7.89 -1.54 -4.19
CA VAL A 64 7.78 -1.74 -2.74
C VAL A 64 6.30 -1.84 -2.37
N GLY A 65 5.94 -2.92 -1.68
CA GLY A 65 4.68 -3.04 -0.95
C GLY A 65 4.91 -2.71 0.52
N ILE A 66 4.14 -1.78 1.06
CA ILE A 66 4.19 -1.37 2.46
C ILE A 66 2.78 -1.48 3.01
N PHE A 67 2.61 -2.27 4.05
CA PHE A 67 1.30 -2.59 4.64
C PHE A 67 1.32 -2.23 6.11
N PHE A 68 0.41 -1.35 6.49
CA PHE A 68 0.12 -0.98 7.87
C PHE A 68 -1.11 -1.75 8.34
N ASP A 69 -1.10 -2.22 9.58
CA ASP A 69 -2.26 -2.88 10.19
C ASP A 69 -3.28 -1.87 10.72
N GLU A 70 -2.82 -0.65 10.99
CA GLU A 70 -3.69 0.45 11.36
C GLU A 70 -4.25 1.17 10.11
N PRO A 71 -5.44 1.72 10.17
CA PRO A 71 -6.26 2.02 11.36
C PRO A 71 -7.25 0.90 11.73
N ASP A 72 -7.20 -0.29 11.11
CA ASP A 72 -8.17 -1.36 11.35
C ASP A 72 -8.11 -1.84 12.80
N HIS A 73 -6.92 -2.05 13.35
CA HIS A 73 -6.76 -2.50 14.73
C HIS A 73 -7.41 -1.55 15.74
N VAL A 74 -7.19 -0.25 15.61
CA VAL A 74 -7.86 0.74 16.47
C VAL A 74 -9.38 0.80 16.19
N GLY A 75 -9.79 0.55 14.96
CA GLY A 75 -11.20 0.43 14.56
C GLY A 75 -11.90 -0.69 15.33
N HIS A 76 -11.28 -1.86 15.44
CA HIS A 76 -11.80 -2.98 16.24
C HIS A 76 -11.86 -2.67 17.74
N GLN A 77 -10.89 -1.93 18.27
CA GLN A 77 -10.83 -1.58 19.70
C GLN A 77 -11.81 -0.48 20.09
N SER A 78 -11.79 0.63 19.36
CA SER A 78 -12.46 1.87 19.72
C SER A 78 -13.67 2.19 18.85
N GLY A 79 -13.76 1.58 17.68
CA GLY A 79 -14.76 1.85 16.66
C GLY A 79 -14.18 2.69 15.52
N HIS A 80 -14.62 2.39 14.31
CA HIS A 80 -14.45 3.22 13.14
C HIS A 80 -15.27 4.51 13.34
N ASP A 81 -14.85 5.60 12.71
CA ASP A 81 -15.50 6.92 12.83
C ASP A 81 -15.49 7.48 14.28
N THR A 82 -14.38 7.25 15.01
CA THR A 82 -14.16 7.81 16.35
C THR A 82 -12.96 8.74 16.37
N GLU A 83 -12.87 9.61 17.38
CA GLU A 83 -11.72 10.51 17.57
C GLU A 83 -10.39 9.73 17.60
N THR A 84 -10.34 8.60 18.31
CA THR A 84 -9.15 7.74 18.39
C THR A 84 -8.77 7.16 17.02
N TYR A 85 -9.77 6.82 16.21
CA TYR A 85 -9.55 6.34 14.84
C TYR A 85 -8.93 7.44 13.96
N TYR A 86 -9.46 8.67 14.05
CA TYR A 86 -8.92 9.80 13.29
C TYR A 86 -7.51 10.21 13.72
N GLN A 87 -7.22 10.19 15.02
CA GLN A 87 -5.86 10.40 15.53
C GLN A 87 -4.87 9.36 14.98
N LYS A 88 -5.31 8.11 14.81
CA LYS A 88 -4.49 7.06 14.20
C LYS A 88 -4.27 7.33 12.71
N LEU A 89 -5.25 7.83 11.97
CA LEU A 89 -5.05 8.25 10.58
C LEU A 89 -4.04 9.40 10.46
N GLU A 90 -4.06 10.37 11.37
CA GLU A 90 -3.05 11.44 11.40
C GLU A 90 -1.63 10.89 11.67
N GLU A 91 -1.51 9.90 12.55
CA GLU A 91 -0.23 9.22 12.81
C GLU A 91 0.28 8.49 11.55
N LEU A 92 -0.60 7.77 10.85
CA LEU A 92 -0.26 7.08 9.59
C LEU A 92 0.12 8.06 8.47
N ASP A 93 -0.54 9.21 8.37
CA ASP A 93 -0.17 10.26 7.41
C ASP A 93 1.26 10.76 7.66
N GLY A 94 1.65 10.84 8.95
CA GLY A 94 3.04 11.10 9.33
C GLY A 94 4.03 10.06 8.78
N TYR A 95 3.71 8.76 8.89
CA TYR A 95 4.54 7.68 8.35
C TYR A 95 4.59 7.70 6.82
N ILE A 96 3.48 7.99 6.16
CA ILE A 96 3.44 8.17 4.70
C ILE A 96 4.35 9.34 4.29
N SER A 97 4.31 10.44 5.04
CA SER A 97 5.19 11.60 4.80
C SER A 97 6.68 11.23 4.92
N GLU A 98 7.06 10.40 5.89
CA GLU A 98 8.44 9.88 6.03
C GLU A 98 8.84 9.05 4.80
N ILE A 99 7.95 8.19 4.29
CA ILE A 99 8.19 7.37 3.08
C ILE A 99 8.36 8.27 1.85
N LEU A 100 7.49 9.27 1.67
CA LEU A 100 7.61 10.23 0.57
C LEU A 100 8.93 11.00 0.61
N ASN A 101 9.40 11.37 1.80
CA ASN A 101 10.68 12.03 1.99
C ASN A 101 11.86 11.08 1.69
N ALA A 102 11.78 9.81 2.10
CA ALA A 102 12.79 8.81 1.77
C ALA A 102 12.95 8.63 0.25
N VAL A 103 11.87 8.66 -0.52
CA VAL A 103 11.91 8.61 -2.00
C VAL A 103 12.59 9.85 -2.59
N LYS A 104 12.33 11.05 -2.02
CA LYS A 104 13.00 12.29 -2.43
C LYS A 104 14.50 12.23 -2.13
N GLU A 105 14.87 11.83 -0.91
CA GLU A 105 16.27 11.67 -0.47
C GLU A 105 17.03 10.63 -1.31
N ALA A 106 16.34 9.57 -1.73
CA ALA A 106 16.89 8.57 -2.65
C ALA A 106 17.12 9.11 -4.08
N GLY A 107 16.56 10.28 -4.43
CA GLY A 107 16.68 10.90 -5.75
C GLY A 107 15.89 10.17 -6.85
N ILE A 108 14.82 9.46 -6.50
CA ILE A 108 13.97 8.71 -7.43
C ILE A 108 12.53 9.27 -7.54
N TRP A 109 12.29 10.44 -6.97
CA TRP A 109 10.98 11.06 -6.91
C TRP A 109 10.28 11.18 -8.28
N ASP A 110 10.99 11.70 -9.27
CA ASP A 110 10.44 11.96 -10.61
C ASP A 110 10.18 10.67 -11.41
N GLU A 111 10.72 9.55 -10.96
CA GLU A 111 10.53 8.22 -11.58
C GLU A 111 9.49 7.38 -10.83
N THR A 112 9.00 7.84 -9.67
CA THR A 112 8.14 7.06 -8.79
C THR A 112 6.66 7.34 -9.06
N ILE A 113 5.85 6.29 -8.92
CA ILE A 113 4.39 6.35 -8.82
C ILE A 113 4.02 5.83 -7.43
N PHE A 114 3.22 6.61 -6.71
CA PHE A 114 2.63 6.23 -5.43
C PHE A 114 1.20 5.77 -5.62
N ILE A 115 0.85 4.67 -4.98
CA ILE A 115 -0.53 4.21 -4.84
C ILE A 115 -0.80 4.06 -3.35
N LEU A 116 -1.85 4.71 -2.86
CA LEU A 116 -2.39 4.55 -1.52
C LEU A 116 -3.79 3.98 -1.63
N THR A 117 -4.03 2.89 -0.96
CA THR A 117 -5.35 2.23 -0.89
C THR A 117 -5.49 1.47 0.42
N ALA A 118 -6.66 0.93 0.67
CA ALA A 118 -6.93 -0.01 1.75
C ALA A 118 -7.57 -1.29 1.18
N ASP A 119 -7.56 -2.37 1.93
CA ASP A 119 -8.18 -3.64 1.56
C ASP A 119 -9.70 -3.63 1.79
N HIS A 120 -10.17 -2.94 2.81
CA HIS A 120 -11.59 -2.74 3.12
C HIS A 120 -11.81 -1.43 3.89
N GLY A 121 -13.06 -1.07 4.10
CA GLY A 121 -13.51 -0.08 5.06
C GLY A 121 -13.99 -0.73 6.36
N GLY A 122 -14.74 0.00 7.18
CA GLY A 122 -15.27 -0.55 8.43
C GLY A 122 -16.42 0.24 8.98
N ILE A 123 -17.21 -0.41 9.85
CA ILE A 123 -18.35 0.21 10.55
C ILE A 123 -18.39 -0.27 12.00
N ASN A 124 -18.72 0.62 12.93
CA ASN A 124 -18.69 0.30 14.36
C ASN A 124 -17.31 -0.29 14.76
N LYS A 125 -17.27 -1.53 15.23
CA LYS A 125 -16.04 -2.23 15.62
C LYS A 125 -15.73 -3.43 14.73
N GLY A 126 -16.15 -3.39 13.46
CA GLY A 126 -15.94 -4.53 12.56
C GLY A 126 -15.99 -4.17 11.09
N HIS A 127 -15.85 -5.19 10.27
CA HIS A 127 -15.90 -5.14 8.81
C HIS A 127 -16.30 -6.52 8.25
N GLY A 128 -16.37 -6.65 6.92
CA GLY A 128 -16.67 -7.90 6.21
C GLY A 128 -18.15 -8.07 5.89
N GLY A 129 -18.97 -7.07 6.16
CA GLY A 129 -20.38 -7.02 5.75
C GLY A 129 -20.57 -6.50 4.33
N LYS A 130 -21.73 -5.89 4.08
CA LYS A 130 -22.15 -5.44 2.75
C LYS A 130 -22.55 -3.97 2.71
N THR A 131 -22.18 -3.20 3.73
CA THR A 131 -22.45 -1.76 3.77
C THR A 131 -21.43 -1.01 2.92
N MET A 132 -21.76 0.22 2.53
CA MET A 132 -20.82 1.04 1.77
C MET A 132 -19.59 1.40 2.60
N GLU A 133 -19.78 1.61 3.89
CA GLU A 133 -18.72 1.91 4.85
C GLU A 133 -17.69 0.77 4.94
N GLU A 134 -18.11 -0.47 4.74
CA GLU A 134 -17.22 -1.64 4.76
C GLU A 134 -16.59 -1.92 3.39
N LEU A 135 -17.27 -1.60 2.29
CA LEU A 135 -16.85 -1.93 0.94
C LEU A 135 -16.04 -0.82 0.26
N GLN A 136 -16.27 0.44 0.65
CA GLN A 136 -15.62 1.58 0.01
C GLN A 136 -14.23 1.81 0.61
N THR A 137 -13.23 1.80 -0.26
CA THR A 137 -11.83 2.08 0.09
C THR A 137 -11.32 3.32 -0.63
N PRO A 138 -10.36 4.05 -0.04
CA PRO A 138 -9.69 5.12 -0.75
C PRO A 138 -8.82 4.54 -1.88
N PHE A 139 -8.67 5.29 -2.97
CA PHE A 139 -7.64 5.04 -3.96
C PHE A 139 -7.04 6.37 -4.40
N ILE A 140 -5.78 6.57 -4.08
CA ILE A 140 -5.02 7.76 -4.45
C ILE A 140 -3.81 7.29 -5.27
N ILE A 141 -3.62 7.90 -6.45
CA ILE A 141 -2.47 7.65 -7.29
C ILE A 141 -1.80 8.96 -7.67
N SER A 142 -0.49 9.01 -7.56
CA SER A 142 0.30 10.22 -7.86
C SER A 142 1.68 9.85 -8.36
N GLY A 143 2.31 10.71 -9.14
CA GLY A 143 3.71 10.57 -9.57
C GLY A 143 3.91 10.66 -11.07
N LYS A 144 4.90 9.91 -11.56
CA LYS A 144 5.32 9.93 -12.97
C LYS A 144 4.18 9.61 -13.92
N ASN A 145 3.93 10.48 -14.88
CA ASN A 145 2.89 10.36 -15.92
C ASN A 145 1.45 10.27 -15.39
N ILE A 146 1.21 10.62 -14.12
CA ILE A 146 -0.14 10.68 -13.54
C ILE A 146 -0.70 12.11 -13.71
N LYS A 147 -1.98 12.22 -14.06
CA LYS A 147 -2.70 13.49 -14.11
C LYS A 147 -2.83 14.09 -12.72
N LYS A 148 -2.56 15.38 -12.59
CA LYS A 148 -2.71 16.11 -11.32
C LYS A 148 -4.13 16.60 -11.13
N GLY A 149 -4.66 16.50 -9.91
CA GLY A 149 -5.99 17.00 -9.55
C GLY A 149 -7.13 16.32 -10.32
N TYR A 150 -6.92 15.09 -10.76
CA TYR A 150 -7.91 14.32 -11.49
C TYR A 150 -8.75 13.47 -10.54
N ASN A 151 -10.06 13.55 -10.67
CA ASN A 151 -10.99 12.68 -9.97
C ASN A 151 -11.43 11.55 -10.91
N PHE A 152 -11.53 10.33 -10.37
CA PHE A 152 -12.04 9.19 -11.12
C PHE A 152 -13.50 9.43 -11.56
N THR A 153 -13.78 9.12 -12.81
CA THR A 153 -15.12 9.19 -13.40
C THR A 153 -15.75 7.82 -13.63
N GLU A 154 -14.93 6.77 -13.54
CA GLU A 154 -15.35 5.38 -13.64
C GLU A 154 -15.25 4.72 -12.26
N SER A 155 -16.16 3.78 -11.99
CA SER A 155 -16.07 2.95 -10.80
C SER A 155 -14.80 2.11 -10.83
N MET A 156 -14.21 1.91 -9.67
CA MET A 156 -13.03 1.08 -9.47
C MET A 156 -13.35 -0.01 -8.46
N MET A 157 -12.86 -1.20 -8.71
CA MET A 157 -12.96 -2.34 -7.80
C MET A 157 -11.58 -2.64 -7.23
N GLN A 158 -11.52 -3.23 -6.05
CA GLN A 158 -10.26 -3.53 -5.37
C GLN A 158 -9.29 -4.37 -6.24
N PHE A 159 -9.79 -5.31 -7.02
CA PHE A 159 -8.97 -6.11 -7.94
C PHE A 159 -8.42 -5.34 -9.14
N ASP A 160 -8.89 -4.11 -9.40
CA ASP A 160 -8.35 -3.24 -10.45
C ASP A 160 -6.97 -2.65 -10.07
N VAL A 161 -6.64 -2.65 -8.77
CA VAL A 161 -5.34 -2.18 -8.27
C VAL A 161 -4.21 -3.02 -8.87
N ALA A 162 -4.30 -4.34 -8.78
CA ALA A 162 -3.29 -5.25 -9.35
C ALA A 162 -3.15 -5.08 -10.88
N SER A 163 -4.28 -4.93 -11.58
CA SER A 163 -4.30 -4.69 -13.02
C SER A 163 -3.69 -3.34 -13.39
N THR A 164 -3.89 -2.31 -12.57
CA THR A 164 -3.28 -0.99 -12.74
C THR A 164 -1.76 -1.05 -12.54
N ILE A 165 -1.29 -1.78 -11.53
CA ILE A 165 0.13 -2.02 -11.29
C ILE A 165 0.75 -2.79 -12.46
N ALA A 166 0.10 -3.86 -12.94
CA ALA A 166 0.57 -4.60 -14.11
C ALA A 166 0.70 -3.70 -15.35
N TYR A 167 -0.27 -2.80 -15.57
CA TYR A 167 -0.22 -1.83 -16.66
C TYR A 167 0.95 -0.84 -16.53
N ILE A 168 1.22 -0.32 -15.32
CA ILE A 168 2.34 0.58 -15.05
C ILE A 168 3.67 -0.08 -15.46
N PHE A 169 3.85 -1.35 -15.11
CA PHE A 169 5.06 -2.11 -15.42
C PHE A 169 5.05 -2.79 -16.79
N LYS A 170 4.01 -2.55 -17.61
CA LYS A 170 3.84 -3.16 -18.95
C LYS A 170 3.89 -4.69 -18.91
N LEU A 171 3.35 -5.27 -17.87
CA LEU A 171 3.24 -6.71 -17.71
C LEU A 171 1.98 -7.22 -18.41
N GLU A 172 2.07 -8.44 -18.95
CA GLU A 172 0.89 -9.15 -19.41
C GLU A 172 0.04 -9.55 -18.22
N GLN A 173 -1.25 -9.22 -18.27
CA GLN A 173 -2.18 -9.57 -17.21
C GLN A 173 -2.54 -11.05 -17.32
N PRO A 174 -2.48 -11.82 -16.21
CA PRO A 174 -2.94 -13.21 -16.23
C PRO A 174 -4.37 -13.33 -16.73
N GLN A 175 -4.64 -14.32 -17.56
CA GLN A 175 -5.96 -14.52 -18.20
C GLN A 175 -7.11 -14.64 -17.18
N VAL A 176 -6.81 -15.14 -15.98
CA VAL A 176 -7.81 -15.35 -14.91
C VAL A 176 -8.14 -14.06 -14.14
N TRP A 177 -7.40 -12.99 -14.34
CA TRP A 177 -7.68 -11.72 -13.69
C TRP A 177 -8.82 -11.01 -14.39
N ILE A 178 -9.83 -10.61 -13.64
CA ILE A 178 -10.99 -9.85 -14.13
C ILE A 178 -10.83 -8.34 -13.99
N GLY A 179 -9.81 -7.90 -13.26
CA GLY A 179 -9.51 -6.48 -13.05
C GLY A 179 -9.12 -5.76 -14.35
N ARG A 180 -9.39 -4.48 -14.40
CA ARG A 180 -9.03 -3.59 -15.51
C ARG A 180 -8.11 -2.47 -15.02
N PRO A 181 -7.10 -2.07 -15.79
CA PRO A 181 -6.23 -0.97 -15.40
C PRO A 181 -6.98 0.37 -15.48
N MET A 182 -6.78 1.23 -14.48
CA MET A 182 -7.38 2.57 -14.41
C MET A 182 -6.68 3.54 -15.37
N LYS A 183 -6.80 3.31 -16.67
CA LYS A 183 -6.09 4.08 -17.70
C LYS A 183 -6.43 5.56 -17.71
N GLN A 184 -7.60 5.94 -17.21
CA GLN A 184 -8.07 7.32 -17.18
C GLN A 184 -7.15 8.29 -16.40
N VAL A 185 -6.32 7.80 -15.49
CA VAL A 185 -5.44 8.62 -14.64
C VAL A 185 -4.12 8.97 -15.30
N PHE A 186 -3.72 8.26 -16.35
CA PHE A 186 -2.45 8.51 -17.04
C PHE A 186 -2.56 9.68 -18.05
N LYS A 187 -1.41 10.36 -18.23
CA LYS A 187 -1.27 11.45 -19.23
C LYS A 187 -1.18 10.89 -20.64
#